data_359d53c72e2e3d9d7d067856f5f764ee
#
_entry.id   359d53c72e2e3d9d7d067856f5f764ee
#
_cell.length_a   1.000
_cell.length_b   1.000
_cell.length_c   1.000
_cell.angle_alpha   90.00
_cell.angle_beta   90.00
_cell.angle_gamma   90.00
#
_symmetry.space_group_name_H-M   'P 1'
#
loop_
_entity.id
_entity.type
_entity.pdbx_description
1 polymer ?
#
loop_
_entity_poly.entity_id
_entity_poly.type
_entity_poly.pdbx_seq_one_letter_code
_entity_poly.pdbx_strand_id
1 'polypeptide(L)'
;MEERRKINRVDYHANSVIVVCDTQQSFRAQVENVSPLGMGVHVPADAPELLNKDIIIVAETLIMYATVNRVEKKEDSTSFIGISAKKFTPDVLQYLFEHIQ
;
A
#
# COMPACT_ATOMS: atom_id res chain seq x y z
N MET A 1 -7.94 -20.57 18.50
CA MET A 1 -8.28 -19.94 18.71
C MET A 1 -8.18 -18.68 18.35
N GLU A 2 -8.38 -18.01 18.77
CA GLU A 2 -8.39 -16.81 18.46
C GLU A 2 -7.15 -16.21 18.29
N GLU A 3 -6.16 -16.87 18.46
CA GLU A 3 -4.96 -16.28 18.34
C GLU A 3 -4.73 -15.67 17.09
N ARG A 4 -5.17 -16.19 16.00
CA ARG A 4 -4.91 -15.54 14.80
C ARG A 4 -5.47 -14.24 14.76
N ARG A 5 -6.42 -13.98 15.55
CA ARG A 5 -6.99 -12.69 15.54
C ARG A 5 -6.07 -11.73 16.17
N LYS A 6 -5.09 -12.19 16.89
CA LYS A 6 -4.22 -11.28 17.52
C LYS A 6 -3.30 -10.64 16.58
N ILE A 7 -3.07 -11.18 15.40
CA ILE A 7 -2.25 -10.50 14.46
C ILE A 7 -3.15 -9.82 13.53
N ASN A 8 -4.29 -9.46 13.99
CA ASN A 8 -5.22 -8.80 13.16
C ASN A 8 -4.86 -7.38 12.91
N ARG A 9 -5.59 -6.78 12.01
CA ARG A 9 -5.37 -5.44 11.63
C ARG A 9 -5.68 -4.47 12.72
N VAL A 10 -4.91 -3.41 12.78
CA VAL A 10 -5.12 -2.34 13.73
C VAL A 10 -5.49 -1.13 12.91
N ASP A 11 -6.48 -0.38 13.36
CA ASP A 11 -6.87 0.85 12.69
C ASP A 11 -5.70 1.80 12.74
N TYR A 12 -5.37 2.37 11.59
CA TYR A 12 -4.23 3.26 11.53
C TYR A 12 -4.48 4.16 10.34
N HIS A 13 -4.93 5.35 10.59
CA HIS A 13 -5.33 6.26 9.52
C HIS A 13 -4.19 7.22 9.26
N ALA A 14 -3.68 7.19 8.06
CA ALA A 14 -2.59 8.06 7.70
C ALA A 14 -2.62 8.38 6.23
N ASN A 15 -2.23 9.61 5.90
CA ASN A 15 -2.07 10.00 4.53
C ASN A 15 -0.81 9.34 3.99
N SER A 16 -0.85 8.96 2.74
CA SER A 16 0.26 8.26 2.14
C SER A 16 0.38 8.60 0.67
N VAL A 17 1.49 8.20 0.07
CA VAL A 17 1.70 8.30 -1.36
C VAL A 17 2.06 6.92 -1.83
N ILE A 18 1.42 6.47 -2.91
CA ILE A 18 1.72 5.19 -3.52
C ILE A 18 2.45 5.45 -4.83
N VAL A 19 3.52 4.71 -5.07
CA VAL A 19 4.24 4.74 -6.33
C VAL A 19 4.11 3.35 -6.94
N VAL A 20 3.61 3.29 -8.17
CA VAL A 20 3.47 2.02 -8.88
C VAL A 20 4.83 1.73 -9.52
N CYS A 21 5.42 0.60 -9.19
CA CYS A 21 6.82 0.36 -9.54
C CYS A 21 7.08 0.31 -11.04
N ASP A 22 6.19 -0.30 -11.81
CA ASP A 22 6.46 -0.49 -13.22
C ASP A 22 6.24 0.78 -14.05
N THR A 23 5.37 1.67 -13.64
CA THR A 23 5.09 2.89 -14.40
C THR A 23 5.66 4.12 -13.72
N GLN A 24 5.97 3.99 -12.43
CA GLN A 24 6.40 5.09 -11.59
C GLN A 24 5.35 6.18 -11.43
N GLN A 25 4.10 5.88 -11.74
CA GLN A 25 3.01 6.77 -11.42
C GLN A 25 2.87 6.87 -9.93
N SER A 26 2.55 8.03 -9.44
CA SER A 26 2.33 8.20 -8.01
C SER A 26 1.00 8.91 -7.77
N PHE A 27 0.40 8.63 -6.65
CA PHE A 27 -0.86 9.27 -6.27
C PHE A 27 -1.03 9.19 -4.78
N ARG A 28 -1.90 10.03 -4.25
CA ARG A 28 -2.17 10.04 -2.82
C ARG A 28 -3.18 8.98 -2.47
N ALA A 29 -3.03 8.42 -1.28
CA ALA A 29 -3.93 7.40 -0.79
C ALA A 29 -4.03 7.55 0.72
N GLN A 30 -4.90 6.76 1.35
CA GLN A 30 -5.06 6.84 2.78
C GLN A 30 -5.00 5.44 3.36
N VAL A 31 -4.08 5.22 4.27
CA VAL A 31 -3.99 3.94 4.97
C VAL A 31 -5.15 3.87 5.95
N GLU A 32 -5.84 2.76 5.98
CA GLU A 32 -6.98 2.58 6.88
C GLU A 32 -6.64 1.62 8.00
N ASN A 33 -5.86 0.61 7.73
CA ASN A 33 -5.48 -0.33 8.78
C ASN A 33 -4.17 -1.02 8.40
N VAL A 34 -3.49 -1.55 9.38
CA VAL A 34 -2.22 -2.23 9.16
C VAL A 34 -2.24 -3.56 9.91
N SER A 35 -1.41 -4.47 9.45
CA SER A 35 -1.15 -5.72 10.16
C SER A 35 0.30 -6.09 9.88
N PRO A 36 0.84 -7.08 10.55
CA PRO A 36 2.22 -7.50 10.28
C PRO A 36 2.45 -7.94 8.85
N LEU A 37 1.39 -8.36 8.15
CA LEU A 37 1.53 -8.88 6.81
C LEU A 37 1.22 -7.87 5.72
N GLY A 38 0.60 -6.78 6.05
CA GLY A 38 0.23 -5.81 5.02
C GLY A 38 -0.66 -4.70 5.52
N MET A 39 -1.39 -4.10 4.60
CA MET A 39 -2.26 -2.96 4.91
C MET A 39 -3.52 -2.97 4.09
N GLY A 40 -4.53 -2.29 4.59
CA GLY A 40 -5.70 -1.92 3.80
C GLY A 40 -5.59 -0.43 3.49
N VAL A 41 -5.79 -0.04 2.25
CA VAL A 41 -5.57 1.32 1.80
C VAL A 41 -6.72 1.79 0.90
N HIS A 42 -7.15 3.01 1.13
CA HIS A 42 -8.22 3.61 0.34
C HIS A 42 -7.56 4.45 -0.75
N VAL A 43 -7.90 4.19 -2.00
CA VAL A 43 -7.31 4.89 -3.12
C VAL A 43 -8.37 5.65 -3.90
N PRO A 44 -8.00 6.74 -4.58
CA PRO A 44 -8.97 7.58 -5.26
C PRO A 44 -9.53 6.93 -6.50
N ALA A 45 -10.62 7.48 -7.00
CA ALA A 45 -11.32 6.93 -8.15
C ALA A 45 -10.47 6.91 -9.41
N ASP A 46 -9.54 7.88 -9.53
CA ASP A 46 -8.74 7.96 -10.71
C ASP A 46 -7.41 7.23 -10.59
N ALA A 47 -7.26 6.39 -9.58
CA ALA A 47 -6.04 5.59 -9.46
C ALA A 47 -5.96 4.60 -10.62
N PRO A 48 -4.76 4.26 -11.06
CA PRO A 48 -4.63 3.31 -12.17
C PRO A 48 -4.98 1.90 -11.72
N GLU A 49 -4.98 0.98 -12.65
CA GLU A 49 -5.25 -0.41 -12.34
C GLU A 49 -4.14 -0.92 -11.45
N LEU A 50 -4.46 -1.50 -10.32
CA LEU A 50 -3.47 -1.85 -9.32
C LEU A 50 -3.35 -3.33 -9.02
N LEU A 51 -4.34 -4.14 -9.37
CA LEU A 51 -4.32 -5.55 -8.98
C LEU A 51 -3.06 -6.24 -9.51
N ASN A 52 -2.38 -6.94 -8.64
CA ASN A 52 -1.15 -7.67 -8.94
C ASN A 52 0.05 -6.77 -9.27
N LYS A 53 -0.04 -5.50 -8.97
CA LYS A 53 1.09 -4.60 -9.19
C LYS A 53 1.94 -4.52 -7.94
N ASP A 54 3.22 -4.31 -8.15
CA ASP A 54 4.13 -4.03 -7.03
C ASP A 54 4.14 -2.52 -6.84
N ILE A 55 4.07 -2.11 -5.60
CA ILE A 55 4.02 -0.70 -5.25
C ILE A 55 4.92 -0.40 -4.08
N ILE A 56 5.24 0.86 -3.91
CA ILE A 56 5.88 1.36 -2.70
C ILE A 56 4.89 2.33 -2.10
N ILE A 57 4.59 2.17 -0.83
CA ILE A 57 3.72 3.11 -0.14
C ILE A 57 4.51 3.81 0.94
N VAL A 58 4.41 5.13 0.96
CA VAL A 58 5.11 5.96 1.94
C VAL A 58 4.05 6.67 2.76
N ALA A 59 3.97 6.33 4.02
CA ALA A 59 3.09 7.01 4.97
C ALA A 59 3.96 7.80 5.92
N GLU A 60 3.36 8.44 6.91
CA GLU A 60 4.13 9.33 7.77
C GLU A 60 5.37 8.73 8.38
N THR A 61 5.27 7.55 8.90
CA THR A 61 6.37 6.93 9.59
C THR A 61 6.71 5.56 9.05
N LEU A 62 6.23 5.27 7.85
CA LEU A 62 6.31 3.90 7.36
C LEU A 62 6.51 3.89 5.85
N ILE A 63 7.44 3.08 5.40
CA ILE A 63 7.64 2.84 3.98
C ILE A 63 7.52 1.34 3.78
N MET A 64 6.71 0.92 2.83
CA MET A 64 6.52 -0.50 2.58
C MET A 64 6.57 -0.78 1.09
N TYR A 65 7.28 -1.83 0.73
CA TYR A 65 7.28 -2.37 -0.61
C TYR A 65 6.27 -3.53 -0.58
N ALA A 66 5.36 -3.56 -1.51
CA ALA A 66 4.24 -4.48 -1.39
C ALA A 66 3.66 -4.84 -2.74
N THR A 67 2.87 -5.91 -2.75
CA THR A 67 2.10 -6.30 -3.93
C THR A 67 0.63 -6.07 -3.60
N VAL A 68 -0.10 -5.51 -4.55
CA VAL A 68 -1.55 -5.34 -4.39
C VAL A 68 -2.20 -6.66 -4.73
N ASN A 69 -2.86 -7.27 -3.76
CA ASN A 69 -3.46 -8.58 -3.99
C ASN A 69 -4.98 -8.56 -3.92
N ARG A 70 -5.59 -7.41 -3.66
CA ARG A 70 -7.04 -7.32 -3.65
C ARG A 70 -7.46 -5.89 -3.95
N VAL A 71 -8.49 -5.73 -4.76
CA VAL A 71 -9.05 -4.42 -5.06
C VAL A 71 -10.57 -4.53 -4.94
N GLU A 72 -11.17 -3.67 -4.11
CA GLU A 72 -12.60 -3.64 -3.92
C GLU A 72 -13.09 -2.25 -4.29
N LYS A 73 -13.96 -2.17 -5.29
CA LYS A 73 -14.53 -0.89 -5.67
C LYS A 73 -15.64 -0.52 -4.71
N LYS A 74 -15.71 0.74 -4.36
CA LYS A 74 -16.72 1.24 -3.46
C LYS A 74 -17.79 2.00 -4.25
N GLU A 75 -18.89 2.32 -3.59
CA GLU A 75 -19.99 2.98 -4.27
C GLU A 75 -19.65 4.36 -4.74
N ASP A 76 -18.70 5.03 -4.09
CA ASP A 76 -18.33 6.38 -4.47
C ASP A 76 -17.22 6.39 -5.53
N SER A 77 -17.00 5.27 -6.19
CA SER A 77 -16.00 5.12 -7.23
C SER A 77 -14.57 5.02 -6.74
N THR A 78 -14.33 5.20 -5.47
CA THR A 78 -12.99 4.95 -4.93
C THR A 78 -12.82 3.46 -4.76
N SER A 79 -11.65 3.04 -4.36
CA SER A 79 -11.38 1.62 -4.16
C SER A 79 -10.66 1.41 -2.85
N PHE A 80 -10.83 0.23 -2.30
CA PHE A 80 -10.10 -0.18 -1.12
C PHE A 80 -9.20 -1.31 -1.57
N ILE A 81 -7.91 -1.22 -1.33
CA ILE A 81 -6.99 -2.26 -1.77
C ILE A 81 -6.35 -2.92 -0.58
N GLY A 82 -6.05 -4.20 -0.73
CA GLY A 82 -5.29 -4.95 0.25
C GLY A 82 -3.91 -5.20 -0.32
N ILE A 83 -2.87 -4.93 0.44
CA ILE A 83 -1.52 -5.11 -0.02
C ILE A 83 -0.77 -6.00 0.95
N SER A 84 0.19 -6.76 0.43
CA SER A 84 1.02 -7.64 1.22
C SER A 84 2.46 -7.21 1.11
N ALA A 85 3.12 -7.10 2.25
CA ALA A 85 4.50 -6.63 2.28
C ALA A 85 5.44 -7.59 1.58
N LYS A 86 6.44 -7.02 0.94
CA LYS A 86 7.50 -7.79 0.29
C LYS A 86 8.83 -7.31 0.85
N LYS A 87 9.85 -8.11 0.70
CA LYS A 87 11.16 -7.68 1.11
C LYS A 87 11.69 -6.67 0.11
N PHE A 88 12.37 -5.65 0.62
CA PHE A 88 13.00 -4.69 -0.25
C PHE A 88 14.15 -5.40 -0.97
N THR A 89 14.23 -5.20 -2.28
CA THR A 89 15.36 -5.69 -3.05
C THR A 89 16.36 -4.54 -3.18
N PRO A 90 17.59 -4.83 -3.55
CA PRO A 90 18.58 -3.75 -3.73
C PRO A 90 18.12 -2.70 -4.75
N ASP A 91 17.44 -3.13 -5.82
CA ASP A 91 16.96 -2.18 -6.81
C ASP A 91 15.92 -1.24 -6.24
N VAL A 92 15.01 -1.77 -5.43
CA VAL A 92 13.96 -0.95 -4.82
C VAL A 92 14.58 0.00 -3.81
N LEU A 93 15.55 -0.46 -3.05
CA LEU A 93 16.21 0.41 -2.08
C LEU A 93 16.94 1.54 -2.79
N GLN A 94 17.58 1.25 -3.92
CA GLN A 94 18.27 2.27 -4.64
C GLN A 94 17.29 3.31 -5.19
N TYR A 95 16.15 2.85 -5.69
CA TYR A 95 15.12 3.76 -6.19
C TYR A 95 14.68 4.69 -5.05
N LEU A 96 14.47 4.14 -3.86
CA LEU A 96 14.03 4.96 -2.75
C LEU A 96 15.09 5.99 -2.37
N PHE A 97 16.35 5.60 -2.34
CA PHE A 97 17.39 6.56 -2.00
C PHE A 97 17.50 7.67 -3.03
N GLU A 98 17.18 7.38 -4.28
CA GLU A 98 17.28 8.40 -5.31
C GLU A 98 16.07 9.32 -5.36
N HIS A 99 14.92 8.87 -4.92
CA HIS A 99 13.68 9.62 -5.10
C HIS A 99 13.06 10.13 -3.80
N ILE A 100 13.54 9.69 -2.65
CA ILE A 100 13.02 10.19 -1.40
C ILE A 100 14.09 11.04 -0.75
N GLN A 101 13.99 12.30 -0.93
CA GLN A 101 14.99 13.19 -0.39
C GLN A 101 14.36 14.20 0.54
#